data_5687bfa8cf96dc72f3f50dfd66ccf91c
#
_entry.id   5687bfa8cf96dc72f3f50dfd66ccf91c
#
_cell.length_a   1.000
_cell.length_b   1.000
_cell.length_c   1.000
_cell.angle_alpha   90.00
_cell.angle_beta   90.00
_cell.angle_gamma   90.00
#
_symmetry.space_group_name_H-M   'P 1'
#
loop_
_entity.id
_entity.type
_entity.pdbx_description
1 polymer ?
#
loop_
_entity_poly.entity_id
_entity_poly.type
_entity_poly.pdbx_seq_one_letter_code
_entity_poly.pdbx_strand_id
1 'polypeptide(L)'
;MLQLLHIENIAVIERADIELDKGLTVLSGETGAGKSIVIDSIGALLGKRVSRDLVRSGAQKGFVSAVFTDLPRTLRELLDELALSGDESDTLYVQRQISADGKSTCRVNMKPASAAVLRQLAPYLIDIHGQNDGQKLLDEAHHIEYLDGYAGCAEILERYRPKYQALVTLRREITALETGEQERLQRIDMLTFHKEEIEQAALKPDEDEVLAQRKAYFDHAGKIAGALEQARMALSGDDEIAGACELLDQVASAIESLREVSDAFDGMAEQAEEVRLLAADLRDSVASQGDNLDFSPAEREMVEQRLDEIYRLKQKYGGTIPEILAYLEKITAELDTLENADDRREELREQYRGMLAEAKGIAAELTEQRRKAAKQLEGEIVRELSELDMDKVKMRVAVRTGTKLSAHGCDTVTFEISVNPGEPEKPLSKVASGGELSRIMLALKNVLTAGEDVGMLIFDEIDTGVSGHAAQQIGRKLSAIAKKKQTLCVTHLPQIAAMGDHHLRISKSVRDGRSYTDVSPMDRAHRVDEIARLLSGEEISDAARRNAEELLDAAGQGA
;
A
#
# COMPACT_ATOMS: atom_id res chain seq x y z
N MET A 1 -24.04 -20.43 9.66
CA MET A 1 -24.95 -20.75 10.80
C MET A 1 -24.13 -21.46 11.89
N LEU A 2 -24.29 -21.13 13.17
CA LEU A 2 -23.68 -21.86 14.30
C LEU A 2 -24.53 -23.09 14.61
N GLN A 3 -23.97 -24.27 14.44
CA GLN A 3 -24.68 -25.53 14.66
C GLN A 3 -24.45 -26.11 16.04
N LEU A 4 -23.22 -26.10 16.51
CA LEU A 4 -22.84 -26.64 17.81
C LEU A 4 -21.86 -25.69 18.51
N LEU A 5 -22.10 -25.42 19.79
CA LEU A 5 -21.19 -24.72 20.69
C LEU A 5 -20.84 -25.65 21.85
N HIS A 6 -19.57 -25.98 21.98
CA HIS A 6 -19.05 -26.75 23.11
C HIS A 6 -18.24 -25.86 24.05
N ILE A 7 -18.55 -25.92 25.33
CA ILE A 7 -17.89 -25.15 26.39
C ILE A 7 -17.43 -26.13 27.47
N GLU A 8 -16.16 -26.08 27.85
CA GLU A 8 -15.60 -26.92 28.91
C GLU A 8 -14.69 -26.11 29.83
N ASN A 9 -14.91 -26.23 31.16
CA ASN A 9 -14.14 -25.56 32.20
C ASN A 9 -14.06 -24.03 32.07
N ILE A 10 -15.16 -23.39 31.74
CA ILE A 10 -15.29 -21.93 31.65
C ILE A 10 -16.16 -21.42 32.80
N ALA A 11 -15.59 -20.58 33.65
CA ALA A 11 -16.23 -19.97 34.84
C ALA A 11 -17.01 -21.01 35.66
N VAL A 12 -18.34 -20.93 35.72
CA VAL A 12 -19.20 -21.87 36.45
C VAL A 12 -19.71 -23.02 35.55
N ILE A 13 -19.41 -23.03 34.26
CA ILE A 13 -19.74 -24.12 33.35
C ILE A 13 -18.60 -25.16 33.38
N GLU A 14 -18.90 -26.38 33.82
CA GLU A 14 -17.98 -27.50 33.72
C GLU A 14 -17.95 -28.06 32.30
N ARG A 15 -19.13 -28.38 31.74
CA ARG A 15 -19.32 -28.83 30.40
C ARG A 15 -20.71 -28.47 29.92
N ALA A 16 -20.81 -27.92 28.70
CA ALA A 16 -22.06 -27.70 28.01
C ALA A 16 -21.89 -27.97 26.50
N ASP A 17 -22.79 -28.74 25.93
CA ASP A 17 -22.93 -28.98 24.50
C ASP A 17 -24.26 -28.34 24.08
N ILE A 18 -24.20 -27.26 23.30
CA ILE A 18 -25.36 -26.44 22.92
C ILE A 18 -25.58 -26.58 21.41
N GLU A 19 -26.62 -27.29 21.03
CA GLU A 19 -27.05 -27.37 19.64
C GLU A 19 -27.99 -26.21 19.33
N LEU A 20 -27.76 -25.56 18.20
CA LEU A 20 -28.48 -24.37 17.77
C LEU A 20 -29.00 -24.58 16.33
N ASP A 21 -30.29 -24.34 16.14
CA ASP A 21 -30.97 -24.46 14.85
C ASP A 21 -31.26 -23.08 14.23
N LYS A 22 -31.80 -23.07 13.00
CA LYS A 22 -32.33 -21.86 12.34
C LYS A 22 -33.50 -21.29 13.14
N GLY A 23 -33.76 -20.00 13.00
CA GLY A 23 -34.84 -19.32 13.71
C GLY A 23 -34.34 -18.57 14.96
N LEU A 24 -35.31 -18.24 15.83
CA LEU A 24 -35.07 -17.52 17.07
C LEU A 24 -34.86 -18.53 18.23
N THR A 25 -33.63 -18.61 18.72
CA THR A 25 -33.33 -19.33 19.95
C THR A 25 -33.35 -18.35 21.12
N VAL A 26 -34.16 -18.64 22.13
CA VAL A 26 -34.18 -17.85 23.37
C VAL A 26 -33.39 -18.58 24.46
N LEU A 27 -32.60 -17.82 25.20
CA LEU A 27 -31.82 -18.28 26.34
C LEU A 27 -32.39 -17.61 27.61
N SER A 28 -33.10 -18.37 28.45
CA SER A 28 -33.64 -17.91 29.73
C SER A 28 -32.93 -18.58 30.91
N GLY A 29 -33.16 -18.06 32.10
CA GLY A 29 -32.63 -18.61 33.37
C GLY A 29 -32.46 -17.53 34.44
N GLU A 30 -32.05 -17.94 35.61
CA GLU A 30 -31.85 -17.03 36.74
C GLU A 30 -30.74 -16.01 36.52
N THR A 31 -30.86 -14.84 37.17
CA THR A 31 -29.83 -13.80 37.13
C THR A 31 -28.55 -14.35 37.77
N GLY A 32 -27.41 -14.28 37.07
CA GLY A 32 -26.16 -14.85 37.56
C GLY A 32 -25.98 -16.37 37.33
N ALA A 33 -26.93 -17.03 36.65
CA ALA A 33 -26.86 -18.47 36.35
C ALA A 33 -25.86 -18.85 35.26
N GLY A 34 -25.25 -17.88 34.57
CA GLY A 34 -24.25 -18.16 33.54
C GLY A 34 -24.62 -17.73 32.12
N LYS A 35 -25.71 -16.97 31.92
CA LYS A 35 -26.12 -16.45 30.61
C LYS A 35 -24.99 -15.66 29.92
N SER A 36 -24.40 -14.70 30.63
CA SER A 36 -23.28 -13.91 30.10
C SER A 36 -22.04 -14.78 29.80
N ILE A 37 -21.84 -15.90 30.56
CA ILE A 37 -20.71 -16.81 30.34
C ILE A 37 -20.81 -17.52 29.00
N VAL A 38 -22.01 -17.86 28.52
CA VAL A 38 -22.22 -18.43 27.19
C VAL A 38 -21.80 -17.40 26.13
N ILE A 39 -22.22 -16.14 26.29
CA ILE A 39 -21.85 -15.04 25.38
C ILE A 39 -20.35 -14.75 25.45
N ASP A 40 -19.73 -14.71 26.63
CA ASP A 40 -18.30 -14.53 26.82
C ASP A 40 -17.49 -15.67 26.18
N SER A 41 -18.02 -16.91 26.23
CA SER A 41 -17.42 -18.07 25.56
C SER A 41 -17.45 -17.91 24.05
N ILE A 42 -18.57 -17.45 23.48
CA ILE A 42 -18.68 -17.12 22.06
C ILE A 42 -17.73 -15.97 21.70
N GLY A 43 -17.69 -14.92 22.51
CA GLY A 43 -16.74 -13.80 22.33
C GLY A 43 -15.28 -14.25 22.36
N ALA A 44 -14.94 -15.17 23.28
CA ALA A 44 -13.62 -15.78 23.31
C ALA A 44 -13.31 -16.50 21.99
N LEU A 45 -14.25 -17.23 21.43
CA LEU A 45 -14.11 -17.97 20.17
C LEU A 45 -13.94 -17.03 18.98
N LEU A 46 -14.55 -15.85 19.01
CA LEU A 46 -14.41 -14.78 18.02
C LEU A 46 -13.11 -13.96 18.15
N GLY A 47 -12.19 -14.36 19.02
CA GLY A 47 -10.88 -13.71 19.15
C GLY A 47 -10.84 -12.52 20.11
N LYS A 48 -11.88 -12.30 20.95
CA LYS A 48 -11.82 -11.29 22.01
C LYS A 48 -10.69 -11.56 22.98
N ARG A 49 -10.24 -10.49 23.63
CA ARG A 49 -9.27 -10.61 24.72
C ARG A 49 -9.91 -11.34 25.89
N VAL A 50 -9.29 -12.42 26.34
CA VAL A 50 -9.79 -13.22 27.47
C VAL A 50 -8.92 -12.99 28.71
N SER A 51 -9.58 -12.90 29.88
CA SER A 51 -8.90 -12.93 31.15
C SER A 51 -8.67 -14.38 31.60
N ARG A 52 -7.62 -14.60 32.40
CA ARG A 52 -7.40 -15.88 33.11
C ARG A 52 -8.58 -16.29 33.97
N ASP A 53 -9.35 -15.29 34.48
CA ASP A 53 -10.50 -15.50 35.33
C ASP A 53 -11.68 -16.19 34.63
N LEU A 54 -11.62 -16.26 33.28
CA LEU A 54 -12.59 -17.02 32.49
C LEU A 54 -12.42 -18.54 32.67
N VAL A 55 -11.23 -19.03 33.07
CA VAL A 55 -11.00 -20.44 33.35
C VAL A 55 -11.62 -20.81 34.71
N ARG A 56 -12.36 -21.94 34.77
CA ARG A 56 -13.00 -22.46 35.96
C ARG A 56 -12.00 -22.62 37.11
N SER A 57 -12.37 -22.16 38.28
CA SER A 57 -11.52 -22.28 39.48
C SER A 57 -11.18 -23.75 39.78
N GLY A 58 -9.89 -24.05 39.85
CA GLY A 58 -9.34 -25.41 40.04
C GLY A 58 -9.08 -26.19 38.75
N ALA A 59 -9.48 -25.67 37.55
CA ALA A 59 -9.11 -26.23 36.28
C ALA A 59 -7.81 -25.61 35.76
N GLN A 60 -6.98 -26.40 35.09
CA GLN A 60 -5.76 -25.90 34.46
C GLN A 60 -6.00 -25.21 33.11
N LYS A 61 -7.10 -25.60 32.44
CA LYS A 61 -7.44 -25.13 31.08
C LYS A 61 -8.96 -25.06 30.94
N GLY A 62 -9.41 -24.02 30.22
CA GLY A 62 -10.75 -23.92 29.70
C GLY A 62 -10.74 -24.13 28.17
N PHE A 63 -11.81 -24.63 27.62
CA PHE A 63 -11.92 -24.94 26.19
C PHE A 63 -13.27 -24.49 25.64
N VAL A 64 -13.23 -23.85 24.49
CA VAL A 64 -14.44 -23.50 23.72
C VAL A 64 -14.24 -23.90 22.27
N SER A 65 -15.21 -24.59 21.69
CA SER A 65 -15.22 -24.85 20.27
C SER A 65 -16.60 -24.68 19.65
N ALA A 66 -16.64 -24.41 18.36
CA ALA A 66 -17.87 -24.25 17.61
C ALA A 66 -17.75 -24.85 16.22
N VAL A 67 -18.90 -25.31 15.73
CA VAL A 67 -19.11 -25.78 14.37
C VAL A 67 -20.05 -24.83 13.66
N PHE A 68 -19.58 -24.28 12.54
CA PHE A 68 -20.38 -23.42 11.67
C PHE A 68 -20.63 -24.12 10.34
N THR A 69 -21.84 -23.98 9.82
CA THR A 69 -22.28 -24.51 8.53
C THR A 69 -22.90 -23.40 7.68
N ASP A 70 -23.24 -23.69 6.42
CA ASP A 70 -23.79 -22.68 5.50
C ASP A 70 -22.91 -21.43 5.43
N LEU A 71 -21.61 -21.58 5.12
CA LEU A 71 -20.65 -20.49 5.11
C LEU A 71 -20.89 -19.53 3.94
N PRO A 72 -20.89 -18.19 4.16
CA PRO A 72 -20.98 -17.24 3.05
C PRO A 72 -19.77 -17.36 2.13
N ARG A 73 -19.97 -17.02 0.85
CA ARG A 73 -18.91 -17.09 -0.16
C ARG A 73 -17.68 -16.28 0.20
N THR A 74 -17.88 -15.06 0.69
CA THR A 74 -16.83 -14.15 1.15
C THR A 74 -15.96 -14.74 2.26
N LEU A 75 -16.56 -15.49 3.18
CA LEU A 75 -15.82 -16.20 4.24
C LEU A 75 -15.01 -17.37 3.68
N ARG A 76 -15.54 -18.12 2.70
CA ARG A 76 -14.81 -19.21 2.06
C ARG A 76 -13.57 -18.68 1.31
N GLU A 77 -13.73 -17.62 0.55
CA GLU A 77 -12.62 -16.95 -0.15
C GLU A 77 -11.53 -16.48 0.85
N LEU A 78 -11.93 -15.88 1.99
CA LEU A 78 -10.99 -15.48 3.05
C LEU A 78 -10.27 -16.68 3.70
N LEU A 79 -10.96 -17.80 3.90
CA LEU A 79 -10.35 -19.02 4.44
C LEU A 79 -9.31 -19.61 3.48
N ASP A 80 -9.57 -19.53 2.17
CA ASP A 80 -8.62 -19.96 1.13
C ASP A 80 -7.39 -19.06 1.10
N GLU A 81 -7.56 -17.75 1.15
CA GLU A 81 -6.45 -16.78 1.22
C GLU A 81 -5.55 -17.01 2.45
N LEU A 82 -6.17 -17.35 3.60
CA LEU A 82 -5.46 -17.64 4.84
C LEU A 82 -4.89 -19.06 4.92
N ALA A 83 -5.11 -19.90 3.91
CA ALA A 83 -4.78 -21.33 3.88
C ALA A 83 -5.39 -22.14 5.05
N LEU A 84 -6.58 -21.73 5.50
CA LEU A 84 -7.33 -22.32 6.62
C LEU A 84 -8.55 -23.15 6.19
N SER A 85 -8.77 -23.34 4.90
CA SER A 85 -9.85 -24.19 4.37
C SER A 85 -9.75 -25.62 4.90
N GLY A 86 -10.90 -26.22 5.23
CA GLY A 86 -11.03 -27.61 5.68
C GLY A 86 -11.31 -28.57 4.52
N ASP A 87 -11.48 -29.84 4.84
CA ASP A 87 -11.84 -30.89 3.87
C ASP A 87 -13.28 -30.73 3.36
N GLU A 88 -14.16 -30.17 4.19
CA GLU A 88 -15.56 -29.85 3.85
C GLU A 88 -15.66 -28.34 3.57
N SER A 89 -16.04 -27.99 2.35
CA SER A 89 -16.07 -26.58 1.89
C SER A 89 -17.12 -25.71 2.58
N ASP A 90 -18.11 -26.30 3.23
CA ASP A 90 -19.26 -25.62 3.82
C ASP A 90 -19.30 -25.69 5.36
N THR A 91 -18.26 -26.29 5.96
CA THR A 91 -18.14 -26.46 7.41
C THR A 91 -16.87 -25.81 7.94
N LEU A 92 -16.99 -25.08 9.04
CA LEU A 92 -15.87 -24.43 9.73
C LEU A 92 -15.84 -24.84 11.20
N TYR A 93 -14.71 -25.38 11.62
CA TYR A 93 -14.42 -25.72 13.00
C TYR A 93 -13.52 -24.66 13.62
N VAL A 94 -13.99 -23.98 14.66
CA VAL A 94 -13.22 -22.99 15.41
C VAL A 94 -13.04 -23.47 16.84
N GLN A 95 -11.82 -23.39 17.35
CA GLN A 95 -11.48 -23.85 18.70
C GLN A 95 -10.57 -22.83 19.39
N ARG A 96 -10.81 -22.64 20.68
CA ARG A 96 -9.91 -21.87 21.53
C ARG A 96 -9.72 -22.55 22.88
N GLN A 97 -8.47 -22.79 23.25
CA GLN A 97 -8.07 -23.27 24.57
C GLN A 97 -7.42 -22.11 25.34
N ILE A 98 -7.82 -21.93 26.57
CA ILE A 98 -7.34 -20.87 27.48
C ILE A 98 -6.73 -21.57 28.69
N SER A 99 -5.49 -21.24 29.03
CA SER A 99 -4.79 -21.80 30.20
C SER A 99 -4.94 -20.86 31.41
N ALA A 100 -4.89 -21.41 32.60
CA ALA A 100 -4.96 -20.65 33.85
C ALA A 100 -3.80 -19.64 34.05
N ASP A 101 -2.70 -19.79 33.28
CA ASP A 101 -1.60 -18.83 33.18
C ASP A 101 -1.87 -17.64 32.21
N GLY A 102 -3.05 -17.60 31.60
CA GLY A 102 -3.48 -16.54 30.68
C GLY A 102 -3.06 -16.72 29.23
N LYS A 103 -2.35 -17.81 28.88
CA LYS A 103 -2.03 -18.12 27.48
C LYS A 103 -3.23 -18.74 26.78
N SER A 104 -3.39 -18.45 25.50
CA SER A 104 -4.44 -19.09 24.71
C SER A 104 -3.89 -19.60 23.36
N THR A 105 -4.43 -20.75 22.93
CA THR A 105 -4.16 -21.34 21.62
C THR A 105 -5.46 -21.43 20.84
N CYS A 106 -5.41 -21.07 19.56
CA CYS A 106 -6.56 -21.09 18.67
C CYS A 106 -6.29 -22.08 17.52
N ARG A 107 -7.36 -22.69 17.02
CA ARG A 107 -7.34 -23.52 15.82
C ARG A 107 -8.56 -23.23 14.95
N VAL A 108 -8.35 -23.27 13.66
CA VAL A 108 -9.39 -23.16 12.63
C VAL A 108 -9.22 -24.37 11.70
N ASN A 109 -10.26 -25.17 11.54
CA ASN A 109 -10.20 -26.42 10.77
C ASN A 109 -8.97 -27.27 11.16
N MET A 110 -8.77 -27.44 12.48
CA MET A 110 -7.64 -28.18 13.10
C MET A 110 -6.26 -27.56 12.86
N LYS A 111 -6.11 -26.53 12.02
CA LYS A 111 -4.87 -25.82 11.75
C LYS A 111 -4.62 -24.76 12.83
N PRO A 112 -3.35 -24.53 13.26
CA PRO A 112 -3.03 -23.48 14.20
C PRO A 112 -3.40 -22.09 13.66
N ALA A 113 -4.03 -21.27 14.48
CA ALA A 113 -4.41 -19.90 14.15
C ALA A 113 -4.08 -18.93 15.30
N SER A 114 -4.05 -17.64 15.03
CA SER A 114 -3.92 -16.60 16.04
C SER A 114 -5.28 -16.00 16.43
N ALA A 115 -5.34 -15.33 17.58
CA ALA A 115 -6.54 -14.56 17.93
C ALA A 115 -6.83 -13.41 16.95
N ALA A 116 -5.82 -12.93 16.24
CA ALA A 116 -6.00 -11.94 15.17
C ALA A 116 -6.76 -12.52 13.98
N VAL A 117 -6.44 -13.75 13.58
CA VAL A 117 -7.18 -14.48 12.53
C VAL A 117 -8.62 -14.70 12.95
N LEU A 118 -8.87 -15.12 14.19
CA LEU A 118 -10.25 -15.26 14.68
C LEU A 118 -11.05 -13.96 14.58
N ARG A 119 -10.42 -12.81 14.89
CA ARG A 119 -11.05 -11.49 14.74
C ARG A 119 -11.33 -11.11 13.28
N GLN A 120 -10.53 -11.59 12.32
CA GLN A 120 -10.80 -11.39 10.89
C GLN A 120 -12.01 -12.22 10.41
N LEU A 121 -12.19 -13.43 10.95
CA LEU A 121 -13.31 -14.30 10.64
C LEU A 121 -14.61 -13.90 11.34
N ALA A 122 -14.51 -13.33 12.55
CA ALA A 122 -15.64 -12.99 13.43
C ALA A 122 -16.78 -12.22 12.74
N PRO A 123 -16.54 -11.19 11.90
CA PRO A 123 -17.59 -10.41 11.25
C PRO A 123 -18.49 -11.21 10.29
N TYR A 124 -18.04 -12.36 9.82
CA TYR A 124 -18.81 -13.25 8.93
C TYR A 124 -19.53 -14.35 9.70
N LEU A 125 -19.13 -14.62 10.94
CA LEU A 125 -19.64 -15.70 11.75
C LEU A 125 -20.80 -15.25 12.64
N ILE A 126 -20.53 -14.33 13.57
CA ILE A 126 -21.47 -13.90 14.59
C ILE A 126 -21.35 -12.41 14.85
N ASP A 127 -22.47 -11.71 14.91
CA ASP A 127 -22.55 -10.33 15.37
C ASP A 127 -23.27 -10.28 16.72
N ILE A 128 -22.60 -9.80 17.77
CA ILE A 128 -23.11 -9.76 19.14
C ILE A 128 -23.53 -8.33 19.48
N HIS A 129 -24.75 -8.15 19.95
CA HIS A 129 -25.34 -6.89 20.37
C HIS A 129 -25.62 -6.91 21.87
N GLY A 130 -24.82 -6.15 22.66
CA GLY A 130 -24.92 -6.06 24.13
C GLY A 130 -23.93 -5.02 24.68
N GLN A 131 -23.77 -5.01 26.01
CA GLN A 131 -23.03 -3.98 26.76
C GLN A 131 -21.55 -3.76 26.32
N ASN A 132 -20.95 -4.69 25.56
CA ASN A 132 -19.54 -4.60 25.14
C ASN A 132 -19.30 -4.95 23.67
N ASP A 133 -20.34 -5.06 22.86
CA ASP A 133 -20.23 -5.57 21.49
C ASP A 133 -21.28 -4.97 20.55
N GLY A 134 -20.92 -4.69 19.37
CA GLY A 134 -21.70 -4.06 18.30
C GLY A 134 -20.71 -3.45 17.33
N GLN A 135 -19.60 -4.15 17.11
CA GLN A 135 -18.35 -3.54 16.63
C GLN A 135 -18.45 -2.92 15.24
N LYS A 136 -19.13 -3.53 14.28
CA LYS A 136 -19.19 -2.97 12.92
C LYS A 136 -20.11 -1.76 12.80
N LEU A 137 -21.31 -1.82 13.41
CA LEU A 137 -22.28 -0.73 13.29
C LEU A 137 -21.94 0.47 14.17
N LEU A 138 -21.13 0.26 15.23
CA LEU A 138 -20.58 1.34 16.07
C LEU A 138 -19.31 1.97 15.46
N ASP A 139 -18.66 1.29 14.52
CA ASP A 139 -17.49 1.81 13.82
C ASP A 139 -17.92 2.67 12.63
N GLU A 140 -17.66 3.97 12.75
CA GLU A 140 -18.01 4.96 11.71
C GLU A 140 -17.39 4.64 10.34
N ALA A 141 -16.28 3.90 10.31
CA ALA A 141 -15.61 3.51 9.07
C ALA A 141 -16.49 2.58 8.17
N HIS A 142 -17.40 1.82 8.79
CA HIS A 142 -18.28 0.88 8.10
C HIS A 142 -19.68 1.46 7.77
N HIS A 143 -20.03 2.64 8.27
CA HIS A 143 -21.36 3.22 8.03
C HIS A 143 -21.66 3.44 6.55
N ILE A 144 -20.63 3.73 5.75
CA ILE A 144 -20.76 3.89 4.30
C ILE A 144 -21.14 2.57 3.60
N GLU A 145 -20.64 1.43 4.08
CA GLU A 145 -20.95 0.11 3.52
C GLU A 145 -22.42 -0.26 3.77
N TYR A 146 -22.94 0.03 4.96
CA TYR A 146 -24.35 -0.17 5.29
C TYR A 146 -25.27 0.68 4.43
N LEU A 147 -24.92 1.97 4.25
CA LEU A 147 -25.70 2.86 3.39
C LEU A 147 -25.62 2.42 1.92
N ASP A 148 -24.46 2.02 1.44
CA ASP A 148 -24.27 1.53 0.06
C ASP A 148 -25.09 0.24 -0.21
N GLY A 149 -25.14 -0.68 0.76
CA GLY A 149 -25.95 -1.88 0.69
C GLY A 149 -27.44 -1.55 0.63
N TYR A 150 -27.92 -0.64 1.49
CA TYR A 150 -29.29 -0.19 1.50
C TYR A 150 -29.68 0.60 0.24
N ALA A 151 -28.77 1.44 -0.25
CA ALA A 151 -28.96 2.28 -1.43
C ALA A 151 -28.85 1.52 -2.77
N GLY A 152 -28.39 0.27 -2.76
CA GLY A 152 -28.13 -0.50 -4.00
C GLY A 152 -27.00 0.08 -4.85
N CYS A 153 -25.95 0.61 -4.22
CA CYS A 153 -24.82 1.25 -4.93
C CYS A 153 -23.85 0.29 -5.61
N ALA A 154 -24.09 -1.03 -5.60
CA ALA A 154 -23.17 -2.05 -6.08
C ALA A 154 -22.70 -1.81 -7.53
N GLU A 155 -23.61 -1.57 -8.47
CA GLU A 155 -23.30 -1.33 -9.88
C GLU A 155 -22.44 -0.08 -10.10
N ILE A 156 -22.71 0.99 -9.34
CA ILE A 156 -21.95 2.25 -9.44
C ILE A 156 -20.54 2.03 -8.87
N LEU A 157 -20.42 1.27 -7.77
CA LEU A 157 -19.13 0.94 -7.17
C LEU A 157 -18.29 0.02 -8.05
N GLU A 158 -18.90 -0.93 -8.77
CA GLU A 158 -18.22 -1.77 -9.76
C GLU A 158 -17.63 -0.94 -10.91
N ARG A 159 -18.30 0.12 -11.34
CA ARG A 159 -17.77 1.07 -12.33
C ARG A 159 -16.68 1.99 -11.76
N TYR A 160 -16.80 2.35 -10.50
CA TYR A 160 -15.92 3.31 -9.82
C TYR A 160 -14.56 2.70 -9.43
N ARG A 161 -14.56 1.54 -8.77
CA ARG A 161 -13.37 0.91 -8.18
C ARG A 161 -12.20 0.71 -9.16
N PRO A 162 -12.40 0.19 -10.38
CA PRO A 162 -11.30 0.06 -11.33
C PRO A 162 -10.67 1.40 -11.71
N LYS A 163 -11.49 2.45 -11.85
CA LYS A 163 -11.00 3.80 -12.18
C LYS A 163 -10.21 4.42 -11.04
N TYR A 164 -10.66 4.22 -9.81
CA TYR A 164 -9.91 4.65 -8.62
C TYR A 164 -8.56 3.92 -8.49
N GLN A 165 -8.53 2.61 -8.71
CA GLN A 165 -7.29 1.83 -8.70
C GLN A 165 -6.31 2.31 -9.76
N ALA A 166 -6.79 2.55 -10.98
CA ALA A 166 -5.97 3.09 -12.06
C ALA A 166 -5.41 4.48 -11.71
N LEU A 167 -6.20 5.36 -11.08
CA LEU A 167 -5.72 6.66 -10.58
C LEU A 167 -4.61 6.51 -9.54
N VAL A 168 -4.73 5.56 -8.62
CA VAL A 168 -3.70 5.30 -7.61
C VAL A 168 -2.40 4.83 -8.27
N THR A 169 -2.50 3.97 -9.29
CA THR A 169 -1.34 3.47 -10.06
C THR A 169 -0.67 4.61 -10.83
N LEU A 170 -1.44 5.37 -11.62
CA LEU A 170 -0.91 6.53 -12.36
C LEU A 170 -0.23 7.55 -11.46
N ARG A 171 -0.83 7.85 -10.32
CA ARG A 171 -0.24 8.77 -9.35
C ARG A 171 1.10 8.26 -8.81
N ARG A 172 1.20 6.95 -8.56
CA ARG A 172 2.46 6.33 -8.10
C ARG A 172 3.54 6.43 -9.18
N GLU A 173 3.19 6.17 -10.45
CA GLU A 173 4.12 6.30 -11.58
C GLU A 173 4.60 7.75 -11.77
N ILE A 174 3.69 8.73 -11.72
CA ILE A 174 4.03 10.16 -11.79
C ILE A 174 4.98 10.53 -10.65
N THR A 175 4.67 10.13 -9.41
CA THR A 175 5.51 10.44 -8.25
C THR A 175 6.90 9.78 -8.36
N ALA A 176 7.00 8.58 -8.92
CA ALA A 176 8.29 7.92 -9.15
C ALA A 176 9.17 8.69 -10.15
N LEU A 177 8.57 9.27 -11.19
CA LEU A 177 9.27 10.13 -12.15
C LEU A 177 9.63 11.52 -11.59
N GLU A 178 8.86 12.04 -10.63
CA GLU A 178 9.13 13.31 -9.94
C GLU A 178 10.24 13.17 -8.87
N THR A 179 10.40 11.98 -8.29
CA THR A 179 11.44 11.70 -7.30
C THR A 179 12.78 11.60 -8.01
N GLY A 180 13.70 12.55 -7.78
CA GLY A 180 15.01 12.60 -8.43
C GLY A 180 15.10 13.57 -9.63
N GLU A 181 14.09 14.42 -9.86
CA GLU A 181 14.09 15.40 -10.97
C GLU A 181 15.33 16.31 -10.94
N GLN A 182 15.76 16.74 -9.76
CA GLN A 182 16.94 17.60 -9.61
C GLN A 182 18.23 16.85 -9.99
N GLU A 183 18.37 15.60 -9.58
CA GLU A 183 19.52 14.76 -9.96
C GLU A 183 19.52 14.46 -11.46
N ARG A 184 18.33 14.22 -12.03
CA ARG A 184 18.16 13.99 -13.46
C ARG A 184 18.53 15.22 -14.29
N LEU A 185 18.06 16.41 -13.94
CA LEU A 185 18.42 17.65 -14.63
C LEU A 185 19.94 17.92 -14.57
N GLN A 186 20.57 17.75 -13.40
CA GLN A 186 22.03 17.86 -13.28
C GLN A 186 22.75 16.83 -14.16
N ARG A 187 22.20 15.63 -14.28
CA ARG A 187 22.77 14.60 -15.14
C ARG A 187 22.64 14.94 -16.62
N ILE A 188 21.50 15.46 -17.05
CA ILE A 188 21.27 15.93 -18.43
C ILE A 188 22.28 17.05 -18.76
N ASP A 189 22.38 18.09 -17.93
CA ASP A 189 23.31 19.22 -18.14
C ASP A 189 24.75 18.73 -18.31
N MET A 190 25.19 17.83 -17.43
CA MET A 190 26.53 17.26 -17.46
C MET A 190 26.77 16.44 -18.75
N LEU A 191 25.84 15.57 -19.12
CA LEU A 191 25.98 14.72 -20.31
C LEU A 191 25.91 15.53 -21.60
N THR A 192 25.06 16.55 -21.66
CA THR A 192 24.98 17.48 -22.80
C THR A 192 26.29 18.22 -22.99
N PHE A 193 26.89 18.74 -21.92
CA PHE A 193 28.21 19.38 -21.97
C PHE A 193 29.29 18.40 -22.50
N HIS A 194 29.32 17.17 -22.01
CA HIS A 194 30.30 16.18 -22.48
C HIS A 194 30.10 15.84 -23.96
N LYS A 195 28.83 15.68 -24.39
CA LYS A 195 28.48 15.40 -25.79
C LYS A 195 28.95 16.53 -26.69
N GLU A 196 28.61 17.78 -26.37
CA GLU A 196 29.01 18.96 -27.16
C GLU A 196 30.53 19.10 -27.25
N GLU A 197 31.28 18.93 -26.13
CA GLU A 197 32.74 19.02 -26.13
C GLU A 197 33.39 17.95 -27.04
N ILE A 198 32.88 16.70 -27.02
CA ILE A 198 33.41 15.62 -27.87
C ILE A 198 33.01 15.82 -29.35
N GLU A 199 31.77 16.23 -29.63
CA GLU A 199 31.29 16.47 -31.00
C GLU A 199 32.02 17.65 -31.67
N GLN A 200 32.27 18.76 -30.92
CA GLN A 200 33.01 19.90 -31.42
C GLN A 200 34.46 19.55 -31.74
N ALA A 201 35.06 18.62 -31.00
CA ALA A 201 36.40 18.14 -31.30
C ALA A 201 36.52 17.36 -32.61
N ALA A 202 35.41 16.82 -33.10
CA ALA A 202 35.33 16.09 -34.39
C ALA A 202 36.45 15.05 -34.59
N LEU A 203 36.70 14.23 -33.56
CA LEU A 203 37.78 13.23 -33.54
C LEU A 203 37.63 12.19 -34.64
N LYS A 204 38.75 11.87 -35.29
CA LYS A 204 38.82 10.80 -36.27
C LYS A 204 39.55 9.58 -35.70
N PRO A 205 39.13 8.36 -36.06
CA PRO A 205 39.88 7.17 -35.67
C PRO A 205 41.35 7.29 -36.06
N ASP A 206 42.26 6.89 -35.18
CA ASP A 206 43.73 6.87 -35.36
C ASP A 206 44.37 8.28 -35.63
N GLU A 207 43.62 9.38 -35.45
CA GLU A 207 44.11 10.73 -35.68
C GLU A 207 45.35 11.05 -34.84
N ASP A 208 45.37 10.63 -33.58
CA ASP A 208 46.50 10.84 -32.67
C ASP A 208 47.77 10.10 -33.08
N GLU A 209 47.64 8.88 -33.62
CA GLU A 209 48.79 8.14 -34.14
C GLU A 209 49.40 8.82 -35.38
N VAL A 210 48.53 9.25 -36.32
CA VAL A 210 48.93 9.95 -37.51
C VAL A 210 49.61 11.28 -37.15
N LEU A 211 49.05 12.05 -36.22
CA LEU A 211 49.62 13.33 -35.79
C LEU A 211 50.91 13.13 -34.98
N ALA A 212 51.02 12.05 -34.21
CA ALA A 212 52.26 11.74 -33.49
C ALA A 212 53.42 11.39 -34.45
N GLN A 213 53.14 10.64 -35.54
CA GLN A 213 54.11 10.36 -36.57
C GLN A 213 54.55 11.67 -37.31
N ARG A 214 53.59 12.55 -37.61
CA ARG A 214 53.87 13.82 -38.24
C ARG A 214 54.67 14.77 -37.33
N LYS A 215 54.37 14.80 -36.03
CA LYS A 215 55.20 15.54 -35.04
C LYS A 215 56.64 15.04 -34.97
N ALA A 216 56.85 13.73 -34.94
CA ALA A 216 58.18 13.12 -34.95
C ALA A 216 58.98 13.52 -36.23
N TYR A 217 58.29 13.57 -37.39
CA TYR A 217 58.88 14.05 -38.62
C TYR A 217 59.32 15.52 -38.49
N PHE A 218 58.45 16.42 -38.03
CA PHE A 218 58.76 17.84 -37.85
C PHE A 218 59.89 18.06 -36.82
N ASP A 219 59.95 17.27 -35.74
CA ASP A 219 61.04 17.38 -34.75
C ASP A 219 62.39 16.98 -35.34
N HIS A 220 62.42 16.03 -36.29
CA HIS A 220 63.64 15.71 -37.02
C HIS A 220 63.96 16.76 -38.10
N ALA A 221 62.98 17.19 -38.86
CA ALA A 221 63.15 18.24 -39.89
C ALA A 221 63.60 19.56 -39.26
N GLY A 222 63.04 19.93 -38.10
CA GLY A 222 63.45 21.14 -37.36
C GLY A 222 64.92 21.13 -36.91
N LYS A 223 65.43 19.98 -36.48
CA LYS A 223 66.85 19.81 -36.16
C LYS A 223 67.75 19.96 -37.39
N ILE A 224 67.33 19.37 -38.52
CA ILE A 224 68.06 19.48 -39.79
C ILE A 224 68.05 20.94 -40.27
N ALA A 225 66.89 21.59 -40.27
CA ALA A 225 66.75 23.00 -40.67
C ALA A 225 67.64 23.91 -39.83
N GLY A 226 67.64 23.72 -38.49
CA GLY A 226 68.49 24.48 -37.59
C GLY A 226 69.99 24.30 -37.84
N ALA A 227 70.42 23.05 -38.12
CA ALA A 227 71.80 22.75 -38.44
C ALA A 227 72.26 23.34 -39.80
N LEU A 228 71.39 23.26 -40.84
CA LEU A 228 71.65 23.85 -42.15
C LEU A 228 71.69 25.39 -42.05
N GLU A 229 70.81 26.01 -41.30
CA GLU A 229 70.82 27.46 -41.10
C GLU A 229 72.05 27.91 -40.38
N GLN A 230 72.49 27.19 -39.34
CA GLN A 230 73.81 27.51 -38.69
C GLN A 230 74.98 27.39 -39.66
N ALA A 231 74.95 26.30 -40.51
CA ALA A 231 75.98 26.13 -41.52
C ALA A 231 75.94 27.28 -42.57
N ARG A 232 74.75 27.68 -43.03
CA ARG A 232 74.53 28.80 -43.94
C ARG A 232 75.04 30.09 -43.37
N MET A 233 74.75 30.42 -42.09
CA MET A 233 75.23 31.61 -41.41
C MET A 233 76.76 31.64 -41.29
N ALA A 234 77.33 30.45 -40.96
CA ALA A 234 78.79 30.36 -40.85
C ALA A 234 79.54 30.55 -42.19
N LEU A 235 78.91 30.04 -43.30
CA LEU A 235 79.50 30.13 -44.64
C LEU A 235 79.27 31.48 -45.31
N SER A 236 78.04 32.01 -45.20
CA SER A 236 77.65 33.26 -45.89
C SER A 236 77.86 34.53 -45.06
N GLY A 237 77.81 34.42 -43.71
CA GLY A 237 77.78 35.57 -42.80
C GLY A 237 76.41 36.25 -42.75
N ASP A 238 76.38 37.43 -42.10
CA ASP A 238 75.29 38.37 -42.04
C ASP A 238 75.77 39.80 -42.16
N ASP A 239 74.87 40.79 -41.98
CA ASP A 239 75.23 42.25 -42.11
C ASP A 239 76.35 42.74 -41.14
N GLU A 240 76.60 42.00 -40.05
CA GLU A 240 77.60 42.42 -39.03
C GLU A 240 78.84 41.50 -39.02
N ILE A 241 78.72 40.25 -39.44
CA ILE A 241 79.77 39.23 -39.33
C ILE A 241 80.07 38.63 -40.70
N ALA A 242 81.31 38.78 -41.20
CA ALA A 242 81.76 38.20 -42.46
C ALA A 242 81.73 36.67 -42.40
N GLY A 243 81.12 36.02 -43.39
CA GLY A 243 81.07 34.55 -43.52
C GLY A 243 82.42 33.97 -43.97
N ALA A 244 82.58 32.68 -43.80
CA ALA A 244 83.78 31.96 -44.19
C ALA A 244 84.13 32.14 -45.68
N CYS A 245 83.17 32.21 -46.58
CA CYS A 245 83.38 32.43 -48.00
C CYS A 245 83.98 33.83 -48.23
N GLU A 246 83.47 34.89 -47.60
CA GLU A 246 83.97 36.21 -47.73
C GLU A 246 85.40 36.34 -47.17
N LEU A 247 85.66 35.70 -46.04
CA LEU A 247 87.00 35.65 -45.44
C LEU A 247 88.02 34.93 -46.34
N LEU A 248 87.55 33.82 -46.98
CA LEU A 248 88.36 33.07 -47.93
C LEU A 248 88.61 33.85 -49.23
N ASP A 249 87.60 34.62 -49.71
CA ASP A 249 87.77 35.55 -50.85
C ASP A 249 88.88 36.62 -50.56
N GLN A 250 88.87 37.14 -49.33
CA GLN A 250 89.94 38.13 -48.89
C GLN A 250 91.30 37.44 -48.85
N VAL A 251 91.36 36.18 -48.34
CA VAL A 251 92.63 35.40 -48.28
C VAL A 251 93.14 35.14 -49.70
N ALA A 252 92.28 34.64 -50.58
CA ALA A 252 92.64 34.32 -51.95
C ALA A 252 93.10 35.54 -52.70
N SER A 253 92.41 36.68 -52.55
CA SER A 253 92.77 37.95 -53.16
C SER A 253 94.14 38.43 -52.68
N ALA A 254 94.37 38.34 -51.38
CA ALA A 254 95.68 38.78 -50.77
C ALA A 254 96.86 37.91 -51.26
N ILE A 255 96.66 36.59 -51.36
CA ILE A 255 97.71 35.69 -51.86
C ILE A 255 97.92 35.82 -53.34
N GLU A 256 96.89 36.04 -54.12
CA GLU A 256 96.99 36.28 -55.60
C GLU A 256 97.82 37.56 -55.86
N SER A 257 97.66 38.58 -55.04
CA SER A 257 98.52 39.80 -55.17
C SER A 257 100.00 39.49 -54.93
N LEU A 258 100.40 38.50 -54.22
CA LEU A 258 101.76 38.04 -53.99
C LEU A 258 102.35 37.29 -55.20
N ARG A 259 101.50 36.68 -56.02
CA ARG A 259 101.82 35.93 -57.25
C ARG A 259 102.41 36.87 -58.31
N GLU A 260 101.93 38.10 -58.32
CA GLU A 260 102.51 39.18 -59.18
C GLU A 260 103.93 39.55 -58.77
N VAL A 261 104.37 39.25 -57.56
CA VAL A 261 105.67 39.60 -57.02
C VAL A 261 106.66 38.43 -57.15
N SER A 262 106.25 37.11 -57.04
CA SER A 262 107.19 35.98 -57.10
C SER A 262 106.40 34.66 -57.34
N ASP A 263 106.90 33.86 -58.30
CA ASP A 263 106.40 32.52 -58.65
C ASP A 263 106.48 31.51 -57.46
N ALA A 264 107.21 31.84 -56.42
CA ALA A 264 107.29 31.07 -55.21
C ALA A 264 105.93 30.90 -54.47
N PHE A 265 104.97 31.78 -54.82
CA PHE A 265 103.61 31.80 -54.19
C PHE A 265 102.53 31.09 -55.05
N ASP A 266 102.92 30.62 -56.23
CA ASP A 266 101.98 29.96 -57.20
C ASP A 266 101.22 28.80 -56.48
N GLY A 267 101.91 27.88 -55.86
CA GLY A 267 101.30 26.77 -55.18
C GLY A 267 100.36 27.15 -53.99
N MET A 268 100.66 28.27 -53.30
CA MET A 268 99.86 28.81 -52.27
C MET A 268 98.59 29.49 -52.77
N ALA A 269 98.71 30.20 -53.90
CA ALA A 269 97.55 30.81 -54.60
C ALA A 269 96.56 29.76 -55.15
N GLU A 270 97.15 28.71 -55.75
CA GLU A 270 96.31 27.59 -56.24
C GLU A 270 95.54 26.92 -55.10
N GLN A 271 96.19 26.65 -53.92
CA GLN A 271 95.54 26.12 -52.77
C GLN A 271 94.50 27.09 -52.17
N ALA A 272 94.76 28.37 -52.13
CA ALA A 272 93.80 29.36 -51.64
C ALA A 272 92.51 29.41 -52.52
N GLU A 273 92.72 29.42 -53.85
CA GLU A 273 91.60 29.38 -54.78
C GLU A 273 90.79 28.03 -54.72
N GLU A 274 91.49 26.92 -54.55
CA GLU A 274 90.80 25.62 -54.40
C GLU A 274 89.95 25.63 -53.12
N VAL A 275 90.45 26.08 -51.97
CA VAL A 275 89.64 26.16 -50.72
C VAL A 275 88.48 27.12 -50.88
N ARG A 276 88.71 28.27 -51.52
CA ARG A 276 87.62 29.26 -51.83
C ARG A 276 86.51 28.66 -52.65
N LEU A 277 86.82 27.90 -53.72
CA LEU A 277 85.86 27.22 -54.56
C LEU A 277 85.11 26.13 -53.77
N LEU A 278 85.80 25.28 -53.02
CA LEU A 278 85.21 24.29 -52.18
C LEU A 278 84.24 24.85 -51.13
N ALA A 279 84.58 26.01 -50.53
CA ALA A 279 83.69 26.68 -49.58
C ALA A 279 82.46 27.27 -50.26
N ALA A 280 82.58 27.80 -51.49
CA ALA A 280 81.43 28.23 -52.30
C ALA A 280 80.50 27.08 -52.66
N ASP A 281 81.07 25.94 -53.14
CA ASP A 281 80.28 24.74 -53.47
C ASP A 281 79.56 24.18 -52.23
N LEU A 282 80.22 24.18 -51.06
CA LEU A 282 79.57 23.74 -49.84
C LEU A 282 78.41 24.67 -49.43
N ARG A 283 78.63 26.02 -49.56
CA ARG A 283 77.59 27.06 -49.29
C ARG A 283 76.35 26.76 -50.16
N ASP A 284 76.58 26.57 -51.48
CA ASP A 284 75.46 26.36 -52.42
C ASP A 284 74.76 25.00 -52.16
N SER A 285 75.53 23.99 -51.75
CA SER A 285 74.98 22.68 -51.34
C SER A 285 74.13 22.80 -50.09
N VAL A 286 74.58 23.55 -49.08
CA VAL A 286 73.82 23.79 -47.84
C VAL A 286 72.55 24.58 -48.11
N ALA A 287 72.61 25.63 -48.97
CA ALA A 287 71.44 26.40 -49.37
C ALA A 287 70.40 25.52 -50.11
N SER A 288 70.86 24.73 -51.10
CA SER A 288 69.98 23.83 -51.86
C SER A 288 69.30 22.78 -50.97
N GLN A 289 70.02 22.23 -49.99
CA GLN A 289 69.41 21.27 -49.03
C GLN A 289 68.42 21.95 -48.09
N GLY A 290 68.67 23.21 -47.69
CA GLY A 290 67.76 24.01 -46.90
C GLY A 290 66.45 24.31 -47.59
N ASP A 291 66.54 24.73 -48.87
CA ASP A 291 65.37 25.04 -49.71
C ASP A 291 64.50 23.83 -50.06
N ASN A 292 65.08 22.64 -50.09
CA ASN A 292 64.37 21.38 -50.32
C ASN A 292 63.76 20.74 -49.05
N LEU A 293 63.96 21.33 -47.88
CA LEU A 293 63.43 20.79 -46.62
C LEU A 293 61.95 21.16 -46.48
N ASP A 294 61.02 20.18 -46.52
CA ASP A 294 59.59 20.39 -46.27
C ASP A 294 59.35 20.56 -44.77
N PHE A 295 59.63 21.75 -44.23
CA PHE A 295 59.48 22.10 -42.84
C PHE A 295 58.75 23.44 -42.70
N SER A 296 57.51 23.34 -42.07
CA SER A 296 56.70 24.52 -41.74
C SER A 296 56.56 24.61 -40.21
N PRO A 297 57.13 25.63 -39.57
CA PRO A 297 56.92 25.87 -38.12
C PRO A 297 55.44 26.01 -37.74
N ALA A 298 54.63 26.65 -38.59
CA ALA A 298 53.22 26.85 -38.37
C ALA A 298 52.44 25.53 -38.39
N GLU A 299 52.77 24.63 -39.34
CA GLU A 299 52.13 23.29 -39.36
C GLU A 299 52.52 22.45 -38.12
N ARG A 300 53.77 22.53 -37.68
CA ARG A 300 54.19 21.87 -36.43
C ARG A 300 53.38 22.34 -35.24
N GLU A 301 53.21 23.65 -35.09
CA GLU A 301 52.43 24.26 -34.02
C GLU A 301 50.96 23.78 -34.04
N MET A 302 50.35 23.73 -35.24
CA MET A 302 48.99 23.21 -35.41
C MET A 302 48.88 21.71 -34.97
N VAL A 303 49.87 20.88 -35.35
CA VAL A 303 49.90 19.46 -34.93
C VAL A 303 50.03 19.32 -33.42
N GLU A 304 50.89 20.13 -32.80
CA GLU A 304 51.08 20.14 -31.33
C GLU A 304 49.79 20.57 -30.60
N GLN A 305 49.16 21.65 -31.02
CA GLN A 305 47.88 22.11 -30.47
C GLN A 305 46.76 21.07 -30.57
N ARG A 306 46.69 20.41 -31.73
CA ARG A 306 45.68 19.35 -31.94
C ARG A 306 45.96 18.10 -31.07
N LEU A 307 47.21 17.68 -30.95
CA LEU A 307 47.57 16.59 -30.03
C LEU A 307 47.26 16.92 -28.58
N ASP A 308 47.51 18.19 -28.15
CA ASP A 308 47.15 18.62 -26.79
C ASP A 308 45.65 18.60 -26.56
N GLU A 309 44.83 18.98 -27.54
CA GLU A 309 43.38 18.89 -27.48
C GLU A 309 42.93 17.43 -27.32
N ILE A 310 43.45 16.56 -28.19
CA ILE A 310 43.15 15.12 -28.11
C ILE A 310 43.58 14.52 -26.77
N TYR A 311 44.74 14.92 -26.27
CA TYR A 311 45.24 14.47 -24.97
C TYR A 311 44.34 14.89 -23.80
N ARG A 312 43.81 16.12 -23.80
CA ARG A 312 42.83 16.58 -22.79
C ARG A 312 41.56 15.78 -22.83
N LEU A 313 41.04 15.49 -24.02
CA LEU A 313 39.85 14.66 -24.19
C LEU A 313 40.07 13.21 -23.73
N LYS A 314 41.28 12.65 -24.01
CA LYS A 314 41.67 11.34 -23.50
C LYS A 314 41.70 11.26 -21.98
N GLN A 315 42.17 12.29 -21.32
CA GLN A 315 42.20 12.35 -19.84
C GLN A 315 40.80 12.47 -19.23
N LYS A 316 39.84 13.05 -19.93
CA LYS A 316 38.47 13.24 -19.44
C LYS A 316 37.54 12.08 -19.73
N TYR A 317 37.59 11.51 -20.94
CA TYR A 317 36.53 10.68 -21.49
C TYR A 317 36.93 9.25 -21.87
N GLY A 318 38.24 8.93 -21.97
CA GLY A 318 38.73 7.59 -22.29
C GLY A 318 40.20 7.62 -22.70
N GLY A 319 40.96 6.55 -22.51
CA GLY A 319 42.39 6.47 -22.78
C GLY A 319 42.76 6.50 -24.27
N THR A 320 41.80 6.22 -25.14
CA THR A 320 41.96 6.16 -26.61
C THR A 320 40.79 6.87 -27.32
N ILE A 321 41.03 7.29 -28.56
CA ILE A 321 39.95 7.92 -29.40
C ILE A 321 38.75 6.97 -29.56
N PRO A 322 38.91 5.66 -29.87
CA PRO A 322 37.77 4.75 -29.93
C PRO A 322 36.96 4.67 -28.62
N GLU A 323 37.61 4.74 -27.44
CA GLU A 323 36.92 4.76 -26.15
C GLU A 323 36.12 6.06 -25.95
N ILE A 324 36.64 7.21 -26.40
CA ILE A 324 35.91 8.49 -26.35
C ILE A 324 34.68 8.44 -27.24
N LEU A 325 34.79 7.88 -28.46
CA LEU A 325 33.65 7.73 -29.36
C LEU A 325 32.60 6.75 -28.82
N ALA A 326 33.03 5.64 -28.23
CA ALA A 326 32.11 4.70 -27.57
C ALA A 326 31.42 5.35 -26.35
N TYR A 327 32.13 6.20 -25.60
CA TYR A 327 31.52 7.00 -24.54
C TYR A 327 30.49 7.99 -25.08
N LEU A 328 30.75 8.65 -26.22
CA LEU A 328 29.81 9.54 -26.88
C LEU A 328 28.51 8.82 -27.26
N GLU A 329 28.60 7.63 -27.85
CA GLU A 329 27.42 6.81 -28.17
C GLU A 329 26.61 6.46 -26.92
N LYS A 330 27.30 6.06 -25.84
CA LYS A 330 26.68 5.71 -24.57
C LYS A 330 25.93 6.89 -23.96
N ILE A 331 26.54 8.08 -23.89
CA ILE A 331 25.91 9.26 -23.28
C ILE A 331 24.77 9.79 -24.15
N THR A 332 24.83 9.65 -25.47
CA THR A 332 23.74 10.02 -26.37
C THR A 332 22.51 9.14 -26.10
N ALA A 333 22.67 7.83 -25.99
CA ALA A 333 21.58 6.92 -25.64
C ALA A 333 21.01 7.18 -24.23
N GLU A 334 21.88 7.55 -23.27
CA GLU A 334 21.44 7.90 -21.91
C GLU A 334 20.62 9.21 -21.92
N LEU A 335 21.06 10.24 -22.68
CA LEU A 335 20.33 11.49 -22.85
C LEU A 335 18.94 11.27 -23.46
N ASP A 336 18.82 10.52 -24.56
CA ASP A 336 17.55 10.19 -25.16
C ASP A 336 16.58 9.54 -24.15
N THR A 337 17.09 8.67 -23.30
CA THR A 337 16.29 8.02 -22.26
C THR A 337 15.80 9.01 -21.19
N LEU A 338 16.67 9.94 -20.78
CA LEU A 338 16.37 10.94 -19.77
C LEU A 338 15.42 12.03 -20.28
N GLU A 339 15.52 12.45 -21.53
CA GLU A 339 14.65 13.44 -22.16
C GLU A 339 13.25 12.90 -22.40
N ASN A 340 13.13 11.65 -22.88
CA ASN A 340 11.83 10.98 -23.07
C ASN A 340 11.03 10.79 -21.76
N ALA A 341 11.68 10.85 -20.59
CA ALA A 341 10.99 10.76 -19.31
C ALA A 341 10.07 11.96 -19.02
N ASP A 342 10.36 13.14 -19.54
CA ASP A 342 9.52 14.33 -19.38
C ASP A 342 8.26 14.25 -20.22
N ASP A 343 8.37 13.84 -21.46
CA ASP A 343 7.22 13.63 -22.34
C ASP A 343 6.30 12.56 -21.76
N ARG A 344 6.88 11.46 -21.26
CA ARG A 344 6.12 10.40 -20.61
C ARG A 344 5.39 10.88 -19.35
N ARG A 345 6.01 11.73 -18.55
CA ARG A 345 5.39 12.32 -17.34
C ARG A 345 4.18 13.19 -17.71
N GLU A 346 4.28 14.01 -18.75
CA GLU A 346 3.17 14.88 -19.17
C GLU A 346 2.01 14.06 -19.76
N GLU A 347 2.29 13.02 -20.53
CA GLU A 347 1.28 12.05 -20.97
C GLU A 347 0.54 11.41 -19.79
N LEU A 348 1.28 10.94 -18.78
CA LEU A 348 0.68 10.34 -17.59
C LEU A 348 -0.15 11.34 -16.80
N ARG A 349 0.28 12.60 -16.69
CA ARG A 349 -0.49 13.67 -16.06
C ARG A 349 -1.78 13.97 -16.80
N GLU A 350 -1.77 13.96 -18.11
CA GLU A 350 -2.97 14.17 -18.92
C GLU A 350 -3.96 13.02 -18.77
N GLN A 351 -3.46 11.78 -18.82
CA GLN A 351 -4.26 10.58 -18.54
C GLN A 351 -4.86 10.63 -17.11
N TYR A 352 -4.06 11.04 -16.12
CA TYR A 352 -4.52 11.20 -14.75
C TYR A 352 -5.64 12.25 -14.63
N ARG A 353 -5.51 13.41 -15.30
CA ARG A 353 -6.55 14.47 -15.30
C ARG A 353 -7.86 13.97 -15.91
N GLY A 354 -7.80 13.30 -17.04
CA GLY A 354 -8.97 12.71 -17.71
C GLY A 354 -9.67 11.68 -16.82
N MET A 355 -8.91 10.73 -16.30
CA MET A 355 -9.45 9.67 -15.44
C MET A 355 -9.97 10.22 -14.09
N LEU A 356 -9.35 11.27 -13.56
CA LEU A 356 -9.82 11.97 -12.36
C LEU A 356 -11.19 12.62 -12.58
N ALA A 357 -11.41 13.24 -13.73
CA ALA A 357 -12.70 13.84 -14.08
C ALA A 357 -13.81 12.77 -14.18
N GLU A 358 -13.51 11.63 -14.82
CA GLU A 358 -14.45 10.50 -14.91
C GLU A 358 -14.76 9.90 -13.53
N ALA A 359 -13.75 9.63 -12.72
CA ALA A 359 -13.94 9.09 -11.38
C ALA A 359 -14.73 10.04 -10.46
N LYS A 360 -14.51 11.35 -10.58
CA LYS A 360 -15.32 12.37 -9.87
C LYS A 360 -16.77 12.39 -10.34
N GLY A 361 -17.02 12.19 -11.63
CA GLY A 361 -18.38 12.07 -12.17
C GLY A 361 -19.12 10.89 -11.52
N ILE A 362 -18.51 9.70 -11.49
CA ILE A 362 -19.10 8.50 -10.87
C ILE A 362 -19.25 8.69 -9.34
N ALA A 363 -18.28 9.33 -8.67
CA ALA A 363 -18.39 9.64 -7.25
C ALA A 363 -19.54 10.60 -6.93
N ALA A 364 -19.87 11.52 -7.84
CA ALA A 364 -21.03 12.39 -7.68
C ALA A 364 -22.36 11.62 -7.83
N GLU A 365 -22.44 10.62 -8.72
CA GLU A 365 -23.59 9.70 -8.81
C GLU A 365 -23.77 8.93 -7.49
N LEU A 366 -22.68 8.42 -6.89
CA LEU A 366 -22.72 7.77 -5.58
C LEU A 366 -23.24 8.71 -4.50
N THR A 367 -22.75 9.96 -4.46
CA THR A 367 -23.18 10.95 -3.48
C THR A 367 -24.69 11.23 -3.57
N GLU A 368 -25.21 11.38 -4.77
CA GLU A 368 -26.65 11.63 -5.01
C GLU A 368 -27.50 10.44 -4.54
N GLN A 369 -27.11 9.23 -4.93
CA GLN A 369 -27.78 7.98 -4.53
C GLN A 369 -27.79 7.82 -3.01
N ARG A 370 -26.65 8.04 -2.36
CA ARG A 370 -26.49 7.97 -0.90
C ARG A 370 -27.34 8.98 -0.16
N ARG A 371 -27.37 10.24 -0.62
CA ARG A 371 -28.20 11.29 0.01
C ARG A 371 -29.70 10.99 -0.07
N LYS A 372 -30.13 10.42 -1.18
CA LYS A 372 -31.52 9.99 -1.35
C LYS A 372 -31.85 8.82 -0.42
N ALA A 373 -30.99 7.82 -0.40
CA ALA A 373 -31.15 6.64 0.45
C ALA A 373 -31.05 7.00 1.94
N ALA A 374 -30.15 7.91 2.33
CA ALA A 374 -30.01 8.37 3.71
C ALA A 374 -31.31 8.93 4.29
N LYS A 375 -32.04 9.76 3.54
CA LYS A 375 -33.32 10.31 3.98
C LYS A 375 -34.41 9.23 4.12
N GLN A 376 -34.42 8.24 3.26
CA GLN A 376 -35.35 7.11 3.35
C GLN A 376 -35.03 6.26 4.57
N LEU A 377 -33.77 5.92 4.75
CA LEU A 377 -33.24 5.13 5.87
C LEU A 377 -33.53 5.79 7.22
N GLU A 378 -33.30 7.12 7.35
CA GLU A 378 -33.66 7.89 8.54
C GLU A 378 -35.13 7.70 8.92
N GLY A 379 -36.04 7.82 7.96
CA GLY A 379 -37.48 7.66 8.18
C GLY A 379 -37.89 6.27 8.57
N GLU A 380 -37.26 5.24 8.01
CA GLU A 380 -37.53 3.85 8.33
C GLU A 380 -37.01 3.48 9.73
N ILE A 381 -35.78 3.90 10.06
CA ILE A 381 -35.21 3.65 11.39
C ILE A 381 -36.02 4.35 12.48
N VAL A 382 -36.45 5.60 12.29
CA VAL A 382 -37.27 6.32 13.27
C VAL A 382 -38.61 5.60 13.48
N ARG A 383 -39.26 5.07 12.45
CA ARG A 383 -40.48 4.26 12.59
C ARG A 383 -40.23 2.99 13.41
N GLU A 384 -39.15 2.27 13.09
CA GLU A 384 -38.76 1.07 13.82
C GLU A 384 -38.50 1.37 15.32
N LEU A 385 -37.83 2.49 15.61
CA LEU A 385 -37.55 2.93 16.98
C LEU A 385 -38.84 3.33 17.74
N SER A 386 -39.80 3.98 17.06
CA SER A 386 -41.10 4.30 17.67
C SER A 386 -41.86 3.04 18.10
N GLU A 387 -41.81 1.96 17.31
CA GLU A 387 -42.42 0.68 17.69
C GLU A 387 -41.74 -0.01 18.89
N LEU A 388 -40.53 0.44 19.25
CA LEU A 388 -39.76 -0.03 20.41
C LEU A 388 -39.87 0.91 21.63
N ASP A 389 -40.91 1.73 21.71
CA ASP A 389 -41.14 2.76 22.74
C ASP A 389 -40.00 3.81 22.82
N MET A 390 -39.43 4.15 21.65
CA MET A 390 -38.37 5.16 21.53
C MET A 390 -38.81 6.36 20.65
N ASP A 391 -40.03 6.85 20.85
CA ASP A 391 -40.67 7.91 20.03
C ASP A 391 -39.91 9.25 20.02
N LYS A 392 -39.08 9.50 21.02
CA LYS A 392 -38.36 10.76 21.18
C LYS A 392 -37.00 10.76 20.49
N VAL A 393 -36.58 9.64 19.97
CA VAL A 393 -35.29 9.49 19.31
C VAL A 393 -35.29 10.17 17.96
N LYS A 394 -34.20 10.91 17.70
CA LYS A 394 -33.89 11.44 16.38
C LYS A 394 -32.71 10.71 15.79
N MET A 395 -32.83 10.31 14.56
CA MET A 395 -31.78 9.62 13.80
C MET A 395 -31.41 10.46 12.58
N ARG A 396 -30.12 10.57 12.31
CA ARG A 396 -29.57 11.24 11.13
C ARG A 396 -28.49 10.38 10.49
N VAL A 397 -28.55 10.24 9.18
CA VAL A 397 -27.53 9.61 8.35
C VAL A 397 -26.73 10.72 7.65
N ALA A 398 -25.70 11.20 8.29
CA ALA A 398 -24.91 12.33 7.80
C ALA A 398 -23.98 11.89 6.66
N VAL A 399 -24.30 12.31 5.42
CA VAL A 399 -23.44 12.12 4.24
C VAL A 399 -22.64 13.39 4.00
N ARG A 400 -21.34 13.37 4.32
CA ARG A 400 -20.42 14.49 4.16
C ARG A 400 -19.49 14.21 2.97
N THR A 401 -19.58 15.07 1.95
CA THR A 401 -18.78 14.97 0.73
C THR A 401 -17.46 15.70 0.90
N GLY A 402 -16.35 15.00 0.76
CA GLY A 402 -14.99 15.55 0.79
C GLY A 402 -14.48 15.90 -0.60
N THR A 403 -13.23 16.38 -0.65
CA THR A 403 -12.55 16.73 -1.91
C THR A 403 -11.63 15.61 -2.42
N LYS A 404 -11.28 14.65 -1.55
CA LYS A 404 -10.38 13.54 -1.87
C LYS A 404 -11.18 12.30 -2.24
N LEU A 405 -10.74 11.61 -3.29
CA LEU A 405 -11.25 10.29 -3.67
C LEU A 405 -10.69 9.22 -2.73
N SER A 406 -11.55 8.26 -2.40
CA SER A 406 -11.22 7.02 -1.68
C SER A 406 -11.72 5.81 -2.46
N ALA A 407 -11.52 4.60 -1.96
CA ALA A 407 -12.09 3.37 -2.54
C ALA A 407 -13.64 3.37 -2.55
N HIS A 408 -14.27 4.24 -1.76
CA HIS A 408 -15.73 4.37 -1.63
C HIS A 408 -16.27 5.71 -2.21
N GLY A 409 -15.51 6.41 -3.04
CA GLY A 409 -15.89 7.74 -3.57
C GLY A 409 -15.34 8.90 -2.74
N CYS A 410 -16.11 10.01 -2.69
CA CYS A 410 -15.73 11.23 -1.96
C CYS A 410 -16.42 11.37 -0.59
N ASP A 411 -17.34 10.48 -0.25
CA ASP A 411 -18.20 10.67 0.91
C ASP A 411 -17.65 9.96 2.15
N THR A 412 -17.97 10.55 3.30
CA THR A 412 -17.97 9.90 4.60
C THR A 412 -19.39 9.85 5.13
N VAL A 413 -19.78 8.71 5.70
CA VAL A 413 -21.13 8.50 6.24
C VAL A 413 -21.01 8.26 7.74
N THR A 414 -21.84 8.96 8.53
CA THR A 414 -21.89 8.77 9.98
C THR A 414 -23.35 8.65 10.40
N PHE A 415 -23.68 7.62 11.17
CA PHE A 415 -24.98 7.49 11.82
C PHE A 415 -24.96 8.25 13.14
N GLU A 416 -25.76 9.30 13.22
CA GLU A 416 -25.86 10.19 14.35
C GLU A 416 -27.24 10.03 15.00
N ILE A 417 -27.29 10.00 16.33
CA ILE A 417 -28.54 9.80 17.07
C ILE A 417 -28.62 10.74 18.28
N SER A 418 -29.85 11.18 18.58
CA SER A 418 -30.20 11.85 19.82
C SER A 418 -31.29 11.06 20.51
N VAL A 419 -31.00 10.51 21.68
CA VAL A 419 -31.95 9.67 22.44
C VAL A 419 -32.89 10.52 23.28
N ASN A 420 -32.41 11.63 23.84
CA ASN A 420 -33.17 12.51 24.70
C ASN A 420 -33.54 13.84 23.99
N PRO A 421 -34.77 14.35 24.17
CA PRO A 421 -35.14 15.63 23.62
C PRO A 421 -34.23 16.76 24.13
N GLY A 422 -33.71 17.56 23.18
CA GLY A 422 -32.84 18.71 23.52
C GLY A 422 -31.34 18.37 23.56
N GLU A 423 -30.95 17.10 23.48
CA GLU A 423 -29.56 16.74 23.30
C GLU A 423 -29.14 16.88 21.83
N PRO A 424 -27.86 17.23 21.56
CA PRO A 424 -27.33 17.21 20.20
C PRO A 424 -27.21 15.78 19.68
N GLU A 425 -27.35 15.63 18.35
CA GLU A 425 -27.07 14.36 17.66
C GLU A 425 -25.59 13.99 17.86
N LYS A 426 -25.32 12.73 18.23
CA LYS A 426 -23.99 12.17 18.48
C LYS A 426 -23.82 10.88 17.69
N PRO A 427 -22.60 10.51 17.28
CA PRO A 427 -22.34 9.18 16.70
C PRO A 427 -22.88 8.05 17.59
N LEU A 428 -23.35 6.97 16.97
CA LEU A 428 -23.89 5.78 17.65
C LEU A 428 -22.92 5.22 18.71
N SER A 429 -21.61 5.30 18.45
CA SER A 429 -20.55 4.85 19.38
C SER A 429 -20.55 5.59 20.73
N LYS A 430 -21.28 6.71 20.85
CA LYS A 430 -21.34 7.54 22.07
C LYS A 430 -22.64 7.39 22.85
N VAL A 431 -23.48 6.42 22.49
CA VAL A 431 -24.71 6.10 23.24
C VAL A 431 -24.33 5.38 24.52
N ALA A 432 -24.80 5.89 25.68
CA ALA A 432 -24.31 5.49 26.98
C ALA A 432 -25.06 4.30 27.63
N SER A 433 -26.29 4.00 27.21
CA SER A 433 -27.15 2.96 27.83
C SER A 433 -27.13 1.65 27.02
N GLY A 434 -26.78 0.54 27.65
CA GLY A 434 -26.73 -0.78 27.02
C GLY A 434 -28.07 -1.22 26.43
N GLY A 435 -29.16 -1.11 27.18
CA GLY A 435 -30.50 -1.49 26.71
C GLY A 435 -31.04 -0.60 25.60
N GLU A 436 -30.80 0.72 25.64
CA GLU A 436 -31.13 1.65 24.54
C GLU A 436 -30.34 1.31 23.28
N LEU A 437 -29.05 1.08 23.43
CA LEU A 437 -28.16 0.70 22.34
C LEU A 437 -28.62 -0.60 21.67
N SER A 438 -28.98 -1.62 22.47
CA SER A 438 -29.46 -2.91 21.93
C SER A 438 -30.77 -2.75 21.13
N ARG A 439 -31.70 -1.91 21.58
CA ARG A 439 -32.93 -1.59 20.83
C ARG A 439 -32.66 -0.81 19.55
N ILE A 440 -31.74 0.16 19.60
CA ILE A 440 -31.30 0.92 18.42
C ILE A 440 -30.67 -0.05 17.40
N MET A 441 -29.82 -0.98 17.87
CA MET A 441 -29.22 -1.99 17.01
C MET A 441 -30.26 -2.94 16.40
N LEU A 442 -31.27 -3.33 17.16
CA LEU A 442 -32.38 -4.13 16.65
C LEU A 442 -33.12 -3.39 15.53
N ALA A 443 -33.47 -2.11 15.73
CA ALA A 443 -34.15 -1.31 14.72
C ALA A 443 -33.29 -1.17 13.45
N LEU A 444 -32.01 -0.84 13.60
CA LEU A 444 -31.06 -0.72 12.50
C LEU A 444 -30.93 -2.06 11.75
N LYS A 445 -30.77 -3.16 12.46
CA LYS A 445 -30.66 -4.49 11.84
C LYS A 445 -31.93 -4.90 11.10
N ASN A 446 -33.10 -4.58 11.63
CA ASN A 446 -34.35 -4.87 10.95
C ASN A 446 -34.46 -4.18 9.57
N VAL A 447 -33.95 -2.96 9.45
CA VAL A 447 -33.93 -2.21 8.19
C VAL A 447 -32.76 -2.58 7.27
N LEU A 448 -31.56 -2.80 7.84
CA LEU A 448 -30.31 -2.99 7.09
C LEU A 448 -29.97 -4.44 6.72
N THR A 449 -30.77 -5.43 7.14
CA THR A 449 -30.47 -6.89 7.01
C THR A 449 -30.34 -7.37 5.55
N ALA A 450 -30.73 -6.59 4.57
CA ALA A 450 -30.65 -6.95 3.16
C ALA A 450 -29.25 -6.71 2.58
N GLY A 451 -28.26 -7.51 2.95
CA GLY A 451 -26.91 -7.40 2.37
C GLY A 451 -25.77 -7.77 3.30
N GLU A 452 -26.05 -8.20 4.52
CA GLU A 452 -25.01 -8.63 5.45
C GLU A 452 -24.68 -10.11 5.28
N ASP A 453 -23.38 -10.43 5.17
CA ASP A 453 -22.85 -11.81 5.09
C ASP A 453 -22.66 -12.46 6.46
N VAL A 454 -23.31 -11.96 7.51
CA VAL A 454 -23.18 -12.49 8.87
C VAL A 454 -24.05 -13.74 9.06
N GLY A 455 -23.49 -14.79 9.66
CA GLY A 455 -24.18 -16.08 9.84
C GLY A 455 -25.20 -16.11 10.97
N MET A 456 -24.95 -15.36 12.08
CA MET A 456 -25.77 -15.38 13.29
C MET A 456 -25.79 -14.02 13.98
N LEU A 457 -26.92 -13.66 14.56
CA LEU A 457 -27.08 -12.47 15.41
C LEU A 457 -27.34 -12.89 16.86
N ILE A 458 -26.69 -12.21 17.82
CA ILE A 458 -26.91 -12.42 19.26
C ILE A 458 -27.34 -11.09 19.89
N PHE A 459 -28.47 -11.11 20.59
CA PHE A 459 -28.98 -9.96 21.33
C PHE A 459 -28.94 -10.25 22.82
N ASP A 460 -28.16 -9.45 23.55
CA ASP A 460 -28.06 -9.47 25.00
C ASP A 460 -28.59 -8.15 25.60
N GLU A 461 -29.19 -8.21 26.77
CA GLU A 461 -29.73 -7.06 27.52
C GLU A 461 -30.78 -6.20 26.75
N ILE A 462 -31.37 -6.73 25.67
CA ILE A 462 -32.33 -6.00 24.85
C ILE A 462 -33.62 -5.63 25.60
N ASP A 463 -33.91 -6.39 26.65
CA ASP A 463 -35.07 -6.27 27.54
C ASP A 463 -34.84 -5.38 28.77
N THR A 464 -33.67 -4.75 28.90
CA THR A 464 -33.35 -3.87 30.02
C THR A 464 -34.19 -2.60 29.98
N GLY A 465 -34.96 -2.34 31.03
CA GLY A 465 -35.82 -1.16 31.17
C GLY A 465 -37.07 -1.17 30.29
N VAL A 466 -37.47 -2.35 29.81
CA VAL A 466 -38.65 -2.55 28.95
C VAL A 466 -39.72 -3.34 29.67
N SER A 467 -40.99 -3.06 29.41
CA SER A 467 -42.10 -3.79 29.97
C SER A 467 -43.29 -3.89 29.00
N GLY A 468 -44.17 -4.86 29.24
CA GLY A 468 -45.49 -4.95 28.58
C GLY A 468 -45.43 -4.95 27.06
N HIS A 469 -46.02 -3.91 26.47
CA HIS A 469 -46.20 -3.78 25.01
C HIS A 469 -44.87 -3.72 24.25
N ALA A 470 -43.89 -2.96 24.74
CA ALA A 470 -42.58 -2.86 24.09
C ALA A 470 -41.86 -4.22 24.04
N ALA A 471 -41.93 -5.03 25.10
CA ALA A 471 -41.35 -6.37 25.12
C ALA A 471 -41.97 -7.26 24.04
N GLN A 472 -43.27 -7.15 23.82
CA GLN A 472 -43.97 -7.91 22.76
C GLN A 472 -43.51 -7.46 21.36
N GLN A 473 -43.34 -6.14 21.13
CA GLN A 473 -42.83 -5.63 19.85
C GLN A 473 -41.39 -6.06 19.60
N ILE A 474 -40.52 -6.01 20.63
CA ILE A 474 -39.14 -6.54 20.55
C ILE A 474 -39.17 -8.01 20.11
N GLY A 475 -39.99 -8.82 20.76
CA GLY A 475 -40.12 -10.26 20.43
C GLY A 475 -40.54 -10.48 18.98
N ARG A 476 -41.53 -9.71 18.49
CA ARG A 476 -41.97 -9.79 17.08
C ARG A 476 -40.88 -9.42 16.10
N LYS A 477 -40.11 -8.37 16.39
CA LYS A 477 -38.99 -7.94 15.52
C LYS A 477 -37.84 -8.93 15.52
N LEU A 478 -37.52 -9.51 16.68
CA LEU A 478 -36.54 -10.61 16.75
C LEU A 478 -36.99 -11.84 15.93
N SER A 479 -38.27 -12.20 16.04
CA SER A 479 -38.83 -13.29 15.22
C SER A 479 -38.79 -12.97 13.72
N ALA A 480 -39.05 -11.73 13.31
CA ALA A 480 -38.98 -11.32 11.91
C ALA A 480 -37.54 -11.39 11.34
N ILE A 481 -36.55 -10.98 12.15
CA ILE A 481 -35.12 -11.14 11.79
C ILE A 481 -34.75 -12.62 11.72
N ALA A 482 -35.21 -13.41 12.68
CA ALA A 482 -34.87 -14.82 12.79
C ALA A 482 -35.35 -15.67 11.60
N LYS A 483 -36.40 -15.26 10.89
CA LYS A 483 -36.81 -15.87 9.61
C LYS A 483 -35.74 -15.79 8.52
N LYS A 484 -34.84 -14.78 8.60
CA LYS A 484 -33.79 -14.52 7.61
C LYS A 484 -32.40 -14.91 8.10
N LYS A 485 -32.15 -14.77 9.40
CA LYS A 485 -30.84 -14.97 10.04
C LYS A 485 -30.98 -15.74 11.34
N GLN A 486 -30.15 -16.74 11.59
CA GLN A 486 -30.09 -17.39 12.89
C GLN A 486 -29.91 -16.35 14.01
N THR A 487 -30.78 -16.38 15.01
CA THR A 487 -30.82 -15.35 16.06
C THR A 487 -30.86 -16.00 17.45
N LEU A 488 -29.97 -15.56 18.33
CA LEU A 488 -29.99 -15.92 19.76
C LEU A 488 -30.36 -14.67 20.57
N CYS A 489 -31.34 -14.80 21.46
CA CYS A 489 -31.73 -13.73 22.36
C CYS A 489 -31.62 -14.18 23.82
N VAL A 490 -30.87 -13.42 24.62
CA VAL A 490 -30.85 -13.59 26.07
C VAL A 490 -31.89 -12.69 26.69
N THR A 491 -32.86 -13.28 27.42
CA THR A 491 -33.96 -12.51 28.01
C THR A 491 -34.41 -13.06 29.35
N HIS A 492 -35.02 -12.18 30.15
CA HIS A 492 -35.76 -12.51 31.34
C HIS A 492 -37.26 -12.17 31.22
N LEU A 493 -37.69 -11.63 30.06
CA LEU A 493 -39.09 -11.25 29.83
C LEU A 493 -39.86 -12.37 29.16
N PRO A 494 -41.01 -12.77 29.75
CA PRO A 494 -41.86 -13.86 29.23
C PRO A 494 -42.39 -13.59 27.84
N GLN A 495 -42.68 -12.31 27.49
CA GLN A 495 -43.20 -11.92 26.19
C GLN A 495 -42.18 -12.18 25.04
N ILE A 496 -40.90 -11.96 25.32
CA ILE A 496 -39.82 -12.23 24.34
C ILE A 496 -39.56 -13.75 24.31
N ALA A 497 -39.50 -14.39 25.49
CA ALA A 497 -39.24 -15.81 25.61
C ALA A 497 -40.31 -16.67 24.89
N ALA A 498 -41.58 -16.27 24.88
CA ALA A 498 -42.64 -16.93 24.17
C ALA A 498 -42.47 -16.93 22.64
N MET A 499 -41.82 -15.92 22.06
CA MET A 499 -41.62 -15.76 20.61
C MET A 499 -40.49 -16.65 20.05
N GLY A 500 -39.71 -17.34 20.89
CA GLY A 500 -38.62 -18.21 20.42
C GLY A 500 -39.12 -19.46 19.72
N ASP A 501 -38.51 -19.81 18.59
CA ASP A 501 -38.71 -21.11 17.94
C ASP A 501 -38.10 -22.22 18.81
N HIS A 502 -36.93 -21.95 19.36
CA HIS A 502 -36.19 -22.82 20.28
C HIS A 502 -35.97 -22.11 21.61
N HIS A 503 -36.04 -22.87 22.71
CA HIS A 503 -35.86 -22.30 24.05
C HIS A 503 -34.87 -23.15 24.85
N LEU A 504 -33.80 -22.52 25.28
CA LEU A 504 -32.77 -23.11 26.13
C LEU A 504 -32.88 -22.53 27.55
N ARG A 505 -32.82 -23.39 28.52
CA ARG A 505 -32.80 -22.99 29.95
C ARG A 505 -31.42 -23.12 30.50
N ILE A 506 -30.95 -22.04 31.14
CA ILE A 506 -29.77 -22.06 32.01
C ILE A 506 -30.22 -22.25 33.43
N SER A 507 -29.77 -23.33 34.05
CA SER A 507 -30.04 -23.63 35.48
C SER A 507 -28.72 -23.73 36.26
N LYS A 508 -28.76 -23.27 37.52
CA LYS A 508 -27.66 -23.36 38.43
C LYS A 508 -27.94 -24.46 39.46
N SER A 509 -26.97 -25.34 39.67
CA SER A 509 -27.00 -26.35 40.72
C SER A 509 -25.78 -26.24 41.60
N VAL A 510 -25.91 -26.63 42.88
CA VAL A 510 -24.78 -26.66 43.81
C VAL A 510 -24.53 -28.12 44.16
N ARG A 511 -23.35 -28.64 43.82
CA ARG A 511 -22.89 -29.99 44.17
C ARG A 511 -21.56 -29.90 44.87
N ASP A 512 -21.39 -30.56 45.99
CA ASP A 512 -20.15 -30.59 46.81
C ASP A 512 -19.58 -29.18 47.10
N GLY A 513 -20.48 -28.21 47.41
CA GLY A 513 -20.12 -26.82 47.71
C GLY A 513 -19.62 -25.98 46.53
N ARG A 514 -19.75 -26.51 45.29
CA ARG A 514 -19.40 -25.82 44.04
C ARG A 514 -20.63 -25.56 43.19
N SER A 515 -20.64 -24.44 42.49
CA SER A 515 -21.69 -24.09 41.54
C SER A 515 -21.41 -24.70 40.20
N TYR A 516 -22.45 -25.24 39.61
CA TYR A 516 -22.49 -25.78 38.24
C TYR A 516 -23.61 -25.10 37.47
N THR A 517 -23.37 -24.86 36.21
CA THR A 517 -24.37 -24.34 35.28
C THR A 517 -24.59 -25.37 34.20
N ASP A 518 -25.84 -25.75 34.02
CA ASP A 518 -26.31 -26.67 32.98
C ASP A 518 -27.15 -25.88 31.95
N VAL A 519 -26.97 -26.16 30.66
CA VAL A 519 -27.79 -25.62 29.56
C VAL A 519 -28.58 -26.76 28.94
N SER A 520 -29.89 -26.63 28.89
CA SER A 520 -30.75 -27.69 28.38
C SER A 520 -31.86 -27.14 27.47
N PRO A 521 -32.17 -27.85 26.36
CA PRO A 521 -33.32 -27.51 25.52
C PRO A 521 -34.63 -27.83 26.25
N MET A 522 -35.65 -27.03 25.97
CA MET A 522 -36.98 -27.22 26.58
C MET A 522 -37.99 -27.65 25.51
N ASP A 523 -38.77 -28.67 25.85
CA ASP A 523 -39.99 -29.00 25.12
C ASP A 523 -41.12 -28.03 25.48
N ARG A 524 -42.28 -28.16 24.82
CA ARG A 524 -43.43 -27.24 25.04
C ARG A 524 -43.86 -27.20 26.53
N ALA A 525 -43.89 -28.33 27.22
CA ALA A 525 -44.35 -28.39 28.63
C ALA A 525 -43.40 -27.63 29.52
N HIS A 526 -42.10 -27.86 29.39
CA HIS A 526 -41.08 -27.15 30.14
C HIS A 526 -41.02 -25.65 29.79
N ARG A 527 -41.31 -25.26 28.53
CA ARG A 527 -41.44 -23.86 28.13
C ARG A 527 -42.60 -23.16 28.83
N VAL A 528 -43.78 -23.83 28.97
CA VAL A 528 -44.93 -23.31 29.72
C VAL A 528 -44.52 -23.05 31.17
N ASP A 529 -43.88 -24.00 31.82
CA ASP A 529 -43.44 -23.85 33.20
C ASP A 529 -42.37 -22.71 33.36
N GLU A 530 -41.41 -22.60 32.45
CA GLU A 530 -40.41 -21.55 32.50
C GLU A 530 -41.02 -20.16 32.27
N ILE A 531 -41.91 -20.01 31.28
CA ILE A 531 -42.61 -18.73 31.00
C ILE A 531 -43.51 -18.38 32.20
N ALA A 532 -44.21 -19.36 32.81
CA ALA A 532 -44.98 -19.15 34.05
C ALA A 532 -44.08 -18.69 35.21
N ARG A 533 -42.88 -19.27 35.35
CA ARG A 533 -41.88 -18.86 36.32
C ARG A 533 -41.39 -17.42 36.07
N LEU A 534 -41.20 -17.03 34.80
CA LEU A 534 -40.83 -15.66 34.44
C LEU A 534 -41.95 -14.65 34.73
N LEU A 535 -43.23 -15.08 34.70
CA LEU A 535 -44.41 -14.28 34.99
C LEU A 535 -44.64 -14.08 36.50
N SER A 536 -44.49 -15.16 37.31
CA SER A 536 -44.92 -15.18 38.72
C SER A 536 -43.79 -15.36 39.75
N GLY A 537 -42.55 -15.60 39.29
CA GLY A 537 -41.44 -16.01 40.15
C GLY A 537 -41.42 -17.53 40.41
N GLU A 538 -40.84 -17.93 41.57
CA GLU A 538 -40.62 -19.34 41.89
C GLU A 538 -41.90 -20.10 42.18
N GLU A 539 -42.93 -19.45 42.70
CA GLU A 539 -44.26 -20.08 42.96
C GLU A 539 -45.15 -19.98 41.71
N ILE A 540 -45.23 -21.07 40.96
CA ILE A 540 -46.00 -21.14 39.75
C ILE A 540 -47.46 -21.46 40.08
N SER A 541 -48.38 -20.51 39.85
CA SER A 541 -49.81 -20.69 39.98
C SER A 541 -50.44 -21.26 38.71
N ASP A 542 -51.63 -21.91 38.83
CA ASP A 542 -52.39 -22.35 37.64
C ASP A 542 -52.79 -21.18 36.73
N ALA A 543 -52.96 -19.97 37.27
CA ALA A 543 -53.23 -18.79 36.50
C ALA A 543 -52.00 -18.38 35.67
N ALA A 544 -50.80 -18.45 36.25
CA ALA A 544 -49.55 -18.17 35.55
C ALA A 544 -49.28 -19.16 34.43
N ARG A 545 -49.59 -20.45 34.64
CA ARG A 545 -49.48 -21.46 33.56
C ARG A 545 -50.43 -21.18 32.38
N ARG A 546 -51.69 -20.87 32.67
CA ARG A 546 -52.65 -20.52 31.63
C ARG A 546 -52.20 -19.29 30.82
N ASN A 547 -51.74 -18.26 31.52
CA ASN A 547 -51.20 -17.06 30.84
C ASN A 547 -49.96 -17.38 30.00
N ALA A 548 -49.09 -18.27 30.44
CA ALA A 548 -47.93 -18.75 29.70
C ALA A 548 -48.35 -19.54 28.44
N GLU A 549 -49.38 -20.38 28.52
CA GLU A 549 -49.95 -21.10 27.37
C GLU A 549 -50.54 -20.11 26.35
N GLU A 550 -51.32 -19.12 26.80
CA GLU A 550 -51.88 -18.07 25.96
C GLU A 550 -50.78 -17.26 25.21
N LEU A 551 -49.70 -16.92 25.92
CA LEU A 551 -48.56 -16.22 25.30
C LEU A 551 -47.87 -17.05 24.21
N LEU A 552 -47.68 -18.35 24.47
CA LEU A 552 -47.08 -19.29 23.50
C LEU A 552 -47.98 -19.50 22.28
N ASP A 553 -49.30 -19.62 22.51
CA ASP A 553 -50.28 -19.82 21.42
C ASP A 553 -50.42 -18.57 20.55
N ALA A 554 -50.44 -17.39 21.17
CA ALA A 554 -50.43 -16.09 20.48
C ALA A 554 -49.16 -15.90 19.64
N ALA A 555 -47.99 -16.34 20.16
CA ALA A 555 -46.73 -16.29 19.43
C ALA A 555 -46.74 -17.24 18.21
N GLY A 556 -47.29 -18.43 18.36
CA GLY A 556 -47.40 -19.43 17.26
C GLY A 556 -48.39 -19.02 16.14
N GLN A 557 -49.38 -18.17 16.43
CA GLN A 557 -50.33 -17.65 15.42
C GLN A 557 -49.80 -16.42 14.65
N GLY A 558 -48.80 -15.76 15.18
CA GLY A 558 -48.18 -14.56 14.56
C GLY A 558 -46.90 -14.84 13.79
N ALA A 559 -46.46 -16.09 13.74
CA ALA A 559 -45.26 -16.59 13.03
C ALA A 559 -45.59 -17.12 11.59
#